data_11fe9c517cb5eb79e15f9727c300c975
#
_entry.id   11fe9c517cb5eb79e15f9727c300c975
#
_cell.length_a   1.000
_cell.length_b   1.000
_cell.length_c   1.000
_cell.angle_alpha   90.00
_cell.angle_beta   90.00
_cell.angle_gamma   90.00
#
_symmetry.space_group_name_H-M   'P 1'
#
loop_
_entity.id
_entity.type
_entity.pdbx_description
1 polymer ?
#
loop_
_entity_poly.entity_id
_entity_poly.type
_entity_poly.pdbx_seq_one_letter_code
_entity_poly.pdbx_strand_id
1 'polypeptide(L)' 'MQSGQRLHLTRSAMAIALREERHVAIMIPNGAIIEVIGGPFNGTRLTDVKYDGEMILMFTDDMKTHTELIKVETA' A
#
# COMPACT_ATOMS: atom_id res chain seq x y z
N MET A 1 -2.44 8.77 -7.22
CA MET A 1 -1.37 8.50 -6.23
C MET A 1 -0.03 8.62 -6.89
N GLN A 2 0.91 9.20 -6.20
CA GLN A 2 2.25 9.40 -6.72
C GLN A 2 3.24 8.51 -5.99
N SER A 3 4.29 8.12 -6.70
CA SER A 3 5.41 7.37 -6.15
C SER A 3 6.04 8.14 -4.98
N GLY A 4 6.40 7.44 -3.91
CA GLY A 4 7.02 8.04 -2.73
C GLY A 4 6.06 8.61 -1.71
N GLN A 5 4.77 8.67 -2.00
CA GLN A 5 3.79 9.10 -1.00
C GLN A 5 3.67 8.07 0.12
N ARG A 6 3.54 8.57 1.34
CA ARG A 6 3.28 7.72 2.50
C ARG A 6 1.83 7.86 2.91
N LEU A 7 1.23 6.72 3.18
CA LEU A 7 -0.16 6.63 3.59
C LEU A 7 -0.23 5.83 4.89
N HIS A 8 -1.18 6.18 5.75
CA HIS A 8 -1.47 5.32 6.89
C HIS A 8 -2.85 4.68 6.70
N LEU A 9 -2.98 3.46 7.16
CA LEU A 9 -4.23 2.74 7.05
C LEU A 9 -5.20 3.21 8.14
N THR A 10 -6.40 3.54 7.73
CA THR A 10 -7.50 3.88 8.64
C THR A 10 -8.36 2.66 8.96
N ARG A 11 -8.15 1.58 8.22
CA ARG A 11 -8.76 0.26 8.42
C ARG A 11 -7.76 -0.80 8.01
N SER A 12 -7.88 -1.98 8.56
CA SER A 12 -7.09 -3.11 8.07
C SER A 12 -7.45 -3.38 6.61
N ALA A 13 -6.47 -3.78 5.82
CA ALA A 13 -6.66 -4.07 4.40
C ALA A 13 -5.86 -5.29 4.00
N MET A 14 -6.41 -6.04 3.04
CA MET A 14 -5.71 -7.20 2.51
C MET A 14 -4.72 -6.76 1.44
N ALA A 15 -3.56 -7.40 1.44
CA ALA A 15 -2.53 -7.18 0.45
C ALA A 15 -1.96 -8.52 -0.02
N ILE A 16 -1.17 -8.47 -1.08
CA ILE A 16 -0.55 -9.67 -1.64
C ILE A 16 0.96 -9.52 -1.51
N ALA A 17 1.59 -10.42 -0.78
CA ALA A 17 3.03 -10.46 -0.64
C ALA A 17 3.60 -11.61 -1.46
N LEU A 18 4.80 -11.41 -2.01
CA LEU A 18 5.53 -12.47 -2.68
C LEU A 18 6.51 -13.06 -1.68
N ARG A 19 6.30 -14.33 -1.31
CA ARG A 19 7.14 -15.06 -0.37
C ARG A 19 7.47 -16.43 -0.92
N GLU A 20 8.75 -16.74 -0.98
CA GLU A 20 9.22 -18.02 -1.51
C GLU A 20 8.61 -18.33 -2.88
N GLU A 21 8.60 -17.32 -3.75
CA GLU A 21 8.05 -17.40 -5.12
C GLU A 21 6.54 -17.66 -5.18
N ARG A 22 5.83 -17.45 -4.05
CA ARG A 22 4.39 -17.60 -3.99
C ARG A 22 3.72 -16.30 -3.60
N HIS A 23 2.57 -16.04 -4.21
CA HIS A 23 1.74 -14.93 -3.79
C HIS A 23 0.91 -15.34 -2.59
N VAL A 24 1.06 -14.61 -1.51
CA VAL A 24 0.39 -14.91 -0.24
C VAL A 24 -0.45 -13.70 0.16
N ALA A 25 -1.70 -13.95 0.51
CA ALA A 25 -2.55 -12.89 1.04
C ALA A 25 -2.14 -12.59 2.48
N ILE A 26 -1.94 -11.31 2.77
CA ILE A 26 -1.63 -10.85 4.13
C ILE A 26 -2.60 -9.76 4.51
N MET A 27 -2.75 -9.53 5.81
CA MET A 27 -3.58 -8.45 6.32
C MET A 27 -2.70 -7.39 6.91
N ILE A 28 -2.86 -6.16 6.41
CA ILE A 28 -2.13 -5.00 6.96
C ILE A 28 -3.03 -4.35 8.00
N PRO A 29 -2.54 -4.15 9.23
CA PRO A 29 -3.40 -3.66 10.29
C PRO A 29 -3.71 -2.16 10.15
N ASN A 30 -4.80 -1.75 10.76
CA ASN A 30 -5.12 -0.35 10.94
C ASN A 30 -3.95 0.37 11.62
N GLY A 31 -3.62 1.55 11.11
CA GLY A 31 -2.52 2.35 11.65
C GLY A 31 -1.17 2.08 10.99
N ALA A 32 -1.07 1.04 10.17
CA ALA A 32 0.17 0.76 9.46
C ALA A 32 0.50 1.87 8.46
N ILE A 33 1.79 2.09 8.25
CA ILE A 33 2.28 3.08 7.29
C ILE A 33 2.83 2.33 6.09
N ILE A 34 2.39 2.73 4.90
CA ILE A 34 2.85 2.18 3.64
C ILE A 34 3.40 3.31 2.77
N GLU A 35 4.30 2.96 1.86
CA GLU A 35 4.85 3.89 0.89
C GLU A 35 4.46 3.45 -0.52
N VAL A 36 3.89 4.35 -1.30
CA VAL A 36 3.55 4.05 -2.70
C VAL A 36 4.84 4.00 -3.51
N ILE A 37 5.08 2.87 -4.16
CA ILE A 37 6.28 2.68 -4.98
C ILE A 37 5.97 2.95 -6.45
N GLY A 38 4.85 2.44 -6.94
CA GLY A 38 4.47 2.67 -8.33
C GLY A 38 3.03 2.31 -8.58
N GLY A 39 2.46 2.91 -9.62
CA GLY A 39 1.09 2.68 -9.99
C GLY A 39 0.12 3.69 -9.41
N PRO A 40 -1.19 3.51 -9.65
CA PRO A 40 -1.73 2.36 -10.35
C PRO A 40 -1.32 2.38 -11.81
N PHE A 41 -0.96 1.23 -12.31
CA PHE A 41 -0.66 1.11 -13.74
C PHE A 41 -1.97 1.08 -14.52
N ASN A 42 -1.93 1.62 -15.71
CA ASN A 42 -3.11 1.68 -16.55
C ASN A 42 -3.67 0.26 -16.76
N GLY A 43 -4.93 0.07 -16.40
CA GLY A 43 -5.61 -1.22 -16.52
C GLY A 43 -5.38 -2.19 -15.38
N THR A 44 -4.58 -1.83 -14.36
CA THR A 44 -4.39 -2.69 -13.20
C THR A 44 -5.17 -2.18 -12.00
N ARG A 45 -5.59 -3.13 -11.16
CA ARG A 45 -6.27 -2.83 -9.90
C ARG A 45 -5.33 -2.94 -8.71
N LEU A 46 -4.04 -3.12 -8.97
CA LEU A 46 -3.03 -3.33 -7.94
C LEU A 46 -2.00 -2.22 -8.01
N THR A 47 -1.53 -1.80 -6.86
CA THR A 47 -0.50 -0.78 -6.72
C THR A 47 0.65 -1.36 -5.90
N ASP A 48 1.88 -1.13 -6.38
CA ASP A 48 3.06 -1.54 -5.65
C ASP A 48 3.28 -0.62 -4.45
N VAL A 49 3.36 -1.20 -3.27
CA VAL A 49 3.64 -0.45 -2.05
C VAL A 49 4.73 -1.15 -1.25
N LYS A 50 5.38 -0.38 -0.39
CA LYS A 50 6.36 -0.90 0.54
C LYS A 50 5.77 -0.84 1.95
N TYR A 51 5.80 -1.96 2.64
CA TYR A 51 5.33 -2.08 4.00
C TYR A 51 6.32 -2.92 4.80
N ASP A 52 6.79 -2.36 5.90
CA ASP A 52 7.72 -3.03 6.81
C ASP A 52 8.94 -3.59 6.09
N GLY A 53 9.48 -2.81 5.14
CA GLY A 53 10.66 -3.20 4.37
C GLY A 53 10.39 -4.19 3.25
N GLU A 54 9.15 -4.60 3.05
CA GLU A 54 8.77 -5.59 2.06
C GLU A 54 7.93 -4.96 0.96
N MET A 55 8.20 -5.34 -0.29
CA MET A 55 7.39 -4.92 -1.44
C MET A 55 6.16 -5.80 -1.53
N ILE A 56 5.00 -5.19 -1.52
CA ILE A 56 3.73 -5.90 -1.61
C ILE A 56 2.82 -5.21 -2.60
N LEU A 57 1.71 -5.88 -2.94
CA LEU A 57 0.69 -5.35 -3.82
C LEU A 57 -0.58 -5.11 -3.02
N MET A 58 -1.12 -3.91 -3.12
CA MET A 58 -2.41 -3.58 -2.52
C MET A 58 -3.44 -3.31 -3.61
N PHE A 59 -4.68 -3.64 -3.32
CA PHE A 59 -5.77 -3.28 -4.22
C PHE A 59 -5.92 -1.76 -4.23
N THR A 60 -5.93 -1.18 -5.42
CA THR A 60 -6.00 0.27 -5.58
C THR A 60 -7.24 0.86 -4.95
N ASP A 61 -8.37 0.18 -5.04
CA ASP A 61 -9.61 0.64 -4.42
C ASP A 61 -9.50 0.70 -2.89
N ASP A 62 -8.84 -0.27 -2.28
CA ASP A 62 -8.61 -0.26 -0.83
C ASP A 62 -7.67 0.87 -0.44
N MET A 63 -6.70 1.18 -1.26
CA MET A 63 -5.83 2.32 -0.99
C MET A 63 -6.60 3.63 -0.96
N LYS A 64 -7.63 3.77 -1.78
CA LYS A 64 -8.45 4.99 -1.81
C LYS A 64 -9.40 5.09 -0.62
N THR A 65 -9.90 3.96 -0.13
CA THR A 65 -10.95 3.93 0.88
C THR A 65 -10.46 3.62 2.29
N HIS A 66 -9.29 2.97 2.40
CA HIS A 66 -8.76 2.47 3.69
C HIS A 66 -7.50 3.19 4.13
N THR A 67 -7.07 4.23 3.42
CA THR A 67 -5.86 4.96 3.77
C THR A 67 -6.08 6.46 3.75
N GLU A 68 -5.21 7.18 4.46
CA GLU A 68 -5.12 8.63 4.41
C GLU A 68 -3.69 9.03 4.16
N LEU A 69 -3.53 10.11 3.40
CA LEU A 69 -2.22 10.66 3.09
C LEU A 69 -1.58 11.24 4.35
N ILE A 70 -0.35 10.86 4.60
CA ILE A 70 0.44 11.46 5.67
C ILE A 70 1.03 12.76 5.12
N LYS A 71 0.62 13.88 5.72
CA LYS A 71 1.20 15.16 5.37
C LYS A 71 2.50 15.34 6.13
N VAL A 72 3.57 15.56 5.38
CA VAL A 72 4.82 15.97 5.98
C VAL A 72 4.77 17.47 6.12
N GLU A 73 4.69 17.95 7.35
CA GLU A 73 4.84 19.38 7.59
C GLU A 73 6.31 19.72 7.48
N THR A 74 6.65 20.44 6.44
CA THR A 74 7.94 21.11 6.38
C THR A 74 7.77 22.45 7.08
N ALA A 75 8.38 22.53 8.21
CA ALA A 75 8.46 23.81 8.92
C ALA A 75 9.27 24.81 8.11
#